data_60266a2b4bb35eb30efffd5e5f3b6098
#
_entry.id   60266a2b4bb35eb30efffd5e5f3b6098
#
_cell.length_a   1.000
_cell.length_b   1.000
_cell.length_c   1.000
_cell.angle_alpha   90.00
_cell.angle_beta   90.00
_cell.angle_gamma   90.00
#
_symmetry.space_group_name_H-M   'P 1'
#
loop_
_entity.id
_entity.type
_entity.pdbx_description
1 polymer ?
#
loop_
_entity_poly.entity_id
_entity_poly.type
_entity_poly.pdbx_seq_one_letter_code
_entity_poly.pdbx_strand_id
1 'polypeptide(L)'
;TYNGDLNSAAINTLTTLGFDLAVLQASVAGQGHHPRFLIHDSPREADMDANLYRRVFTHMQTLEPEDGEANFQYIISTTEAPPKDFCQEPWLCLLLDASKGKERLFRMDL
;
A
#
# COMPACT_ATOMS: atom_id res chain seq x y z
N THR A 1 32.57 1.40 -6.22
CA THR A 1 32.07 1.69 -4.89
C THR A 1 30.78 0.94 -4.63
N TYR A 2 30.82 0.19 -3.62
CA TYR A 2 29.70 -0.63 -3.23
C TYR A 2 28.79 0.11 -2.24
N ASN A 3 27.52 0.23 -2.55
CA ASN A 3 26.50 0.92 -1.74
C ASN A 3 25.68 -0.04 -0.86
N GLY A 4 26.29 -1.12 -0.36
CA GLY A 4 25.58 -2.15 0.40
C GLY A 4 24.89 -1.63 1.65
N ASP A 5 25.49 -0.70 2.36
CA ASP A 5 24.93 -0.14 3.57
C ASP A 5 23.72 0.78 3.30
N LEU A 6 23.74 1.52 2.21
CA LEU A 6 22.63 2.38 1.80
C LEU A 6 21.42 1.55 1.34
N ASN A 7 21.66 0.36 0.81
CA ASN A 7 20.59 -0.51 0.34
C ASN A 7 20.06 -1.47 1.40
N SER A 8 20.72 -1.59 2.56
CA SER A 8 20.30 -2.56 3.58
C SER A 8 18.91 -2.26 4.16
N ALA A 9 18.60 -0.99 4.42
CA ALA A 9 17.28 -0.57 4.91
C ALA A 9 16.21 -0.82 3.85
N ALA A 10 16.48 -0.48 2.60
CA ALA A 10 15.57 -0.73 1.47
C ALA A 10 15.37 -2.24 1.25
N ILE A 11 16.43 -3.05 1.34
CA ILE A 11 16.37 -4.50 1.22
C ILE A 11 15.53 -5.10 2.36
N ASN A 12 15.72 -4.65 3.60
CA ASN A 12 14.95 -5.13 4.74
C ASN A 12 13.47 -4.78 4.60
N THR A 13 13.15 -3.56 4.21
CA THR A 13 11.78 -3.13 3.94
C THR A 13 11.16 -3.97 2.84
N LEU A 14 11.88 -4.19 1.75
CA LEU A 14 11.42 -4.99 0.63
C LEU A 14 11.18 -6.44 1.02
N THR A 15 12.07 -7.02 1.83
CA THR A 15 11.93 -8.39 2.33
C THR A 15 10.67 -8.52 3.19
N THR A 16 10.42 -7.56 4.07
CA THR A 16 9.23 -7.52 4.92
C THR A 16 7.96 -7.38 4.08
N LEU A 17 7.93 -6.44 3.14
CA LEU A 17 6.81 -6.27 2.22
C LEU A 17 6.55 -7.54 1.41
N GLY A 18 7.60 -8.14 0.87
CA GLY A 18 7.50 -9.36 0.08
C GLY A 18 6.92 -10.52 0.89
N PHE A 19 7.35 -10.68 2.13
CA PHE A 19 6.82 -11.70 3.03
C PHE A 19 5.33 -11.46 3.33
N ASP A 20 4.97 -10.24 3.73
CA ASP A 20 3.60 -9.89 4.07
C ASP A 20 2.65 -10.09 2.87
N LEU A 21 3.07 -9.66 1.69
CA LEU A 21 2.29 -9.83 0.46
C LEU A 21 2.16 -11.30 0.08
N ALA A 22 3.21 -12.10 0.27
CA ALA A 22 3.15 -13.53 -0.01
C ALA A 22 2.17 -14.26 0.92
N VAL A 23 2.16 -13.91 2.20
CA VAL A 23 1.21 -14.48 3.18
C VAL A 23 -0.23 -14.07 2.85
N LEU A 24 -0.46 -12.81 2.50
CA LEU A 24 -1.76 -12.33 2.06
C LEU A 24 -2.23 -13.08 0.80
N GLN A 25 -1.36 -13.19 -0.20
CA GLN A 25 -1.66 -13.87 -1.45
C GLN A 25 -2.01 -15.35 -1.22
N ALA A 26 -1.26 -16.04 -0.37
CA ALA A 26 -1.57 -17.41 0.01
C ALA A 26 -2.95 -17.53 0.65
N SER A 27 -3.31 -16.60 1.54
CA SER A 27 -4.61 -16.59 2.19
C SER A 27 -5.76 -16.30 1.21
N VAL A 28 -5.56 -15.38 0.28
CA VAL A 28 -6.54 -15.10 -0.79
C VAL A 28 -6.75 -16.33 -1.67
N ALA A 29 -5.70 -17.10 -1.93
CA ALA A 29 -5.76 -18.37 -2.64
C ALA A 29 -6.35 -19.54 -1.82
N GLY A 30 -6.83 -19.27 -0.60
CA GLY A 30 -7.43 -20.30 0.25
C GLY A 30 -6.44 -21.11 1.09
N GLN A 31 -5.19 -20.68 1.16
CA GLN A 31 -4.13 -21.30 1.93
C GLN A 31 -3.84 -20.50 3.20
N GLY A 32 -3.84 -21.16 4.36
CA GLY A 32 -3.55 -20.50 5.62
C GLY A 32 -4.74 -19.74 6.23
N HIS A 33 -4.44 -18.99 7.30
CA HIS A 33 -5.44 -18.33 8.14
C HIS A 33 -5.15 -16.84 8.37
N HIS A 34 -4.50 -16.19 7.43
CA HIS A 34 -4.26 -14.76 7.51
C HIS A 34 -5.59 -13.98 7.50
N PRO A 35 -5.74 -12.92 8.30
CA PRO A 35 -7.01 -12.17 8.39
C PRO A 35 -7.39 -11.40 7.12
N ARG A 36 -6.57 -11.47 6.09
CA ARG A 36 -6.78 -10.83 4.78
C ARG A 36 -6.84 -9.30 4.84
N PHE A 37 -6.11 -8.72 5.78
CA PHE A 37 -5.78 -7.30 5.72
C PHE A 37 -4.31 -7.07 6.02
N LEU A 38 -3.73 -6.05 5.42
CA LEU A 38 -2.37 -5.59 5.68
C LEU A 38 -2.35 -4.09 5.93
N ILE A 39 -1.48 -3.67 6.82
CA ILE A 39 -1.20 -2.25 7.05
C ILE A 39 0.29 -2.04 6.87
N HIS A 40 0.67 -1.22 5.91
CA HIS A 40 2.05 -0.80 5.72
C HIS A 40 2.16 0.70 5.98
N ASP A 41 2.98 1.04 6.97
CA ASP A 41 3.23 2.43 7.34
C ASP A 41 4.46 2.96 6.62
N SER A 42 4.24 3.96 5.78
CA SER A 42 5.32 4.71 5.09
C SER A 42 6.43 3.85 4.48
N PRO A 43 6.12 2.82 3.67
CA PRO A 43 7.16 1.95 3.11
C PRO A 43 8.10 2.70 2.16
N ARG A 44 7.67 3.83 1.61
CA ARG A 44 8.46 4.66 0.70
C ARG A 44 9.58 5.41 1.41
N GLU A 45 9.45 5.71 2.71
CA GLU A 45 10.46 6.42 3.49
C GLU A 45 11.77 5.65 3.70
N ALA A 46 11.77 4.36 3.43
CA ALA A 46 12.98 3.53 3.48
C ALA A 46 13.77 3.54 2.16
N ASP A 47 13.77 4.63 1.42
CA ASP A 47 14.45 4.79 0.12
C ASP A 47 14.06 3.75 -0.92
N MET A 48 12.83 3.28 -0.88
CA MET A 48 12.31 2.37 -1.87
C MET A 48 12.28 3.03 -3.25
N ASP A 49 12.77 2.32 -4.26
CA ASP A 49 12.71 2.77 -5.65
C ASP A 49 11.27 3.04 -6.10
N ALA A 50 11.06 4.13 -6.85
CA ALA A 50 9.73 4.54 -7.31
C ALA A 50 9.03 3.48 -8.17
N ASN A 51 9.78 2.73 -8.97
CA ASN A 51 9.22 1.62 -9.76
C ASN A 51 8.77 0.48 -8.88
N LEU A 52 9.51 0.21 -7.83
CA LEU A 52 9.19 -0.83 -6.87
C LEU A 52 7.95 -0.46 -6.06
N TYR A 53 7.86 0.80 -5.60
CA TYR A 53 6.68 1.35 -4.96
C TYR A 53 5.43 1.19 -5.85
N ARG A 54 5.53 1.56 -7.12
CA ARG A 54 4.45 1.37 -8.10
C ARG A 54 4.05 -0.11 -8.24
N ARG A 55 5.02 -1.02 -8.26
CA ARG A 55 4.77 -2.46 -8.39
C ARG A 55 3.96 -3.03 -7.23
N VAL A 56 4.11 -2.49 -6.02
CA VAL A 56 3.29 -2.90 -4.88
C VAL A 56 1.80 -2.68 -5.19
N PHE A 57 1.44 -1.50 -5.67
CA PHE A 57 0.05 -1.19 -6.05
C PHE A 57 -0.44 -2.09 -7.18
N THR A 58 0.34 -2.24 -8.22
CA THR A 58 -0.01 -3.10 -9.37
C THR A 58 -0.19 -4.55 -8.94
N HIS A 59 0.67 -5.04 -8.05
CA HIS A 59 0.55 -6.39 -7.52
C HIS A 59 -0.73 -6.57 -6.70
N MET A 60 -1.05 -5.62 -5.84
CA MET A 60 -2.31 -5.66 -5.07
C MET A 60 -3.53 -5.69 -5.98
N GLN A 61 -3.49 -4.96 -7.07
CA GLN A 61 -4.55 -4.99 -8.09
C GLN A 61 -4.75 -6.39 -8.70
N THR A 62 -3.66 -7.13 -8.91
CA THR A 62 -3.75 -8.49 -9.47
C THR A 62 -4.39 -9.51 -8.52
N LEU A 63 -4.46 -9.20 -7.23
CA LEU A 63 -5.09 -10.07 -6.23
C LEU A 63 -6.60 -9.85 -6.11
N GLU A 64 -7.13 -8.82 -6.75
CA GLU A 64 -8.56 -8.56 -6.75
C GLU A 64 -9.32 -9.59 -7.57
N PRO A 65 -10.44 -10.10 -7.05
CA PRO A 65 -11.25 -11.05 -7.80
C PRO A 65 -11.95 -10.36 -8.97
N GLU A 66 -12.16 -11.11 -10.04
CA GLU A 66 -12.85 -10.63 -11.26
C GLU A 66 -14.32 -10.28 -11.03
N ASP A 67 -14.94 -10.88 -10.02
CA ASP A 67 -16.34 -10.62 -9.65
C ASP A 67 -16.56 -9.30 -8.91
N GLY A 68 -15.49 -8.60 -8.58
CA GLY A 68 -15.54 -7.29 -7.91
C GLY A 68 -15.87 -7.34 -6.43
N GLU A 69 -15.99 -8.53 -5.82
CA GLU A 69 -16.14 -8.66 -4.38
C GLU A 69 -14.78 -8.56 -3.68
N ALA A 70 -14.66 -7.61 -2.75
CA ALA A 70 -13.43 -7.45 -1.98
C ALA A 70 -13.20 -8.65 -1.07
N ASN A 71 -12.09 -9.34 -1.25
CA ASN A 71 -11.69 -10.49 -0.44
C ASN A 71 -10.47 -10.23 0.44
N PHE A 72 -9.93 -9.03 0.40
CA PHE A 72 -8.87 -8.54 1.28
C PHE A 72 -8.92 -7.00 1.39
N GLN A 73 -8.20 -6.46 2.36
CA GLN A 73 -8.00 -5.03 2.52
C GLN A 73 -6.51 -4.71 2.65
N TYR A 74 -6.05 -3.73 1.89
CA TYR A 74 -4.71 -3.20 1.99
C TYR A 74 -4.75 -1.73 2.40
N ILE A 75 -4.13 -1.42 3.52
CA ILE A 75 -4.04 -0.08 4.07
C ILE A 75 -2.58 0.37 3.99
N ILE A 76 -2.34 1.48 3.36
CA ILE A 76 -1.01 2.06 3.26
C ILE A 76 -1.05 3.52 3.72
N SER A 77 -0.20 3.89 4.66
CA SER A 77 0.07 5.30 4.96
C SER A 77 1.29 5.73 4.16
N THR A 78 1.28 6.93 3.65
CA THR A 78 2.39 7.41 2.84
C THR A 78 2.40 8.93 2.78
N THR A 79 3.59 9.52 2.73
CA THR A 79 3.80 10.95 2.46
C THR A 79 3.86 11.22 0.96
N GLU A 80 4.04 10.18 0.15
CA GLU A 80 4.09 10.28 -1.30
C GLU A 80 2.78 9.77 -1.91
N ALA A 81 2.23 10.55 -2.86
CA ALA A 81 0.99 10.16 -3.52
C ALA A 81 1.13 8.79 -4.21
N PRO A 82 0.07 7.98 -4.20
CA PRO A 82 0.06 6.75 -4.97
C PRO A 82 0.18 7.03 -6.47
N PRO A 83 0.51 6.02 -7.29
CA PRO A 83 0.52 6.18 -8.73
C PRO A 83 -0.80 6.75 -9.26
N LYS A 84 -0.74 7.58 -10.28
CA LYS A 84 -1.91 8.33 -10.81
C LYS A 84 -3.12 7.45 -11.11
N ASP A 85 -2.88 6.24 -11.59
CA ASP A 85 -3.95 5.29 -11.91
C ASP A 85 -4.78 4.88 -10.69
N PHE A 86 -4.21 5.01 -9.49
CA PHE A 86 -4.85 4.73 -8.21
C PHE A 86 -5.41 5.95 -7.51
N CYS A 87 -5.29 7.15 -8.12
CA CYS A 87 -5.83 8.40 -7.61
C CYS A 87 -7.22 8.74 -8.19
N GLN A 88 -7.93 7.75 -8.68
CA GLN A 88 -9.25 7.89 -9.29
C GLN A 88 -10.13 6.68 -8.97
N GLU A 89 -11.40 6.79 -9.24
CA GLU A 89 -12.31 5.64 -9.08
C GLU A 89 -11.86 4.43 -9.90
N PRO A 90 -12.04 3.21 -9.40
CA PRO A 90 -12.69 2.85 -8.13
C PRO A 90 -11.78 2.89 -6.89
N TRP A 91 -10.49 3.23 -7.06
CA TRP A 91 -9.48 3.16 -6.00
C TRP A 91 -9.57 4.31 -5.01
N LEU A 92 -9.85 5.52 -5.50
CA LEU A 92 -10.04 6.71 -4.67
C LEU A 92 -11.50 6.81 -4.25
N CYS A 93 -11.78 6.47 -3.01
CA CYS A 93 -13.13 6.54 -2.45
C CYS A 93 -13.40 7.85 -1.72
N LEU A 94 -12.38 8.48 -1.16
CA LEU A 94 -12.52 9.70 -0.37
C LEU A 94 -11.24 10.53 -0.47
N LEU A 95 -11.40 11.78 -0.84
CA LEU A 95 -10.33 12.77 -0.79
C LEU A 95 -10.65 13.81 0.29
N LEU A 96 -9.73 13.95 1.25
CA LEU A 96 -9.83 14.95 2.30
C LEU A 96 -8.74 15.99 2.13
N ASP A 97 -9.13 17.25 2.15
CA ASP A 97 -8.21 18.38 2.05
C ASP A 97 -8.27 19.21 3.34
N ALA A 98 -7.22 19.12 4.16
CA ALA A 98 -7.15 19.80 5.43
C ALA A 98 -7.15 21.34 5.30
N SER A 99 -6.85 21.90 4.13
CA SER A 99 -6.93 23.33 3.87
C SER A 99 -8.36 23.83 3.76
N LYS A 100 -9.30 22.93 3.49
CA LYS A 100 -10.74 23.22 3.37
C LYS A 100 -11.47 22.67 4.59
N GLY A 101 -12.00 23.54 5.43
CA GLY A 101 -12.58 23.16 6.71
C GLY A 101 -13.67 22.08 6.64
N LYS A 102 -14.47 22.05 5.58
CA LYS A 102 -15.52 21.03 5.38
C LYS A 102 -15.00 19.68 4.90
N GLU A 103 -13.80 19.64 4.37
CA GLU A 103 -13.14 18.44 3.85
C GLU A 103 -12.16 17.81 4.84
N ARG A 104 -12.13 18.28 6.08
CA ARG A 104 -11.34 17.68 7.16
C ARG A 104 -12.01 16.44 7.72
N LEU A 105 -11.23 15.48 8.16
CA LEU A 105 -11.72 14.21 8.69
C LEU A 105 -12.76 14.41 9.81
N PHE A 106 -12.50 15.31 10.74
CA PHE A 106 -13.38 15.61 11.86
C PHE A 106 -14.27 16.85 11.63
N ARG A 107 -14.15 17.50 10.48
CA ARG A 107 -14.86 18.74 10.13
C ARG A 107 -14.74 19.85 11.18
N MET A 108 -13.65 19.85 11.93
CA MET A 108 -13.35 20.83 12.97
C MET A 108 -11.87 21.21 12.94
N ASP A 109 -11.55 22.36 13.50
CA ASP A 109 -10.17 22.74 13.78
C ASP A 109 -9.71 22.05 15.08
N LEU A 110 -8.58 21.42 14.99
CA LEU A 110 -7.94 20.79 16.14
C LEU A 110 -6.99 21.76 16.83
#